data_f81988210e3e20a0f7d491677f8dde0d
#
_entry.id   f81988210e3e20a0f7d491677f8dde0d
#
_cell.length_a   1.000
_cell.length_b   1.000
_cell.length_c   1.000
_cell.angle_alpha   90.00
_cell.angle_beta   90.00
_cell.angle_gamma   90.00
#
_symmetry.space_group_name_H-M   'P 1'
#
loop_
_entity.id
_entity.type
_entity.pdbx_description
1 polymer ?
#
loop_
_entity_poly.entity_id
_entity_poly.type
_entity_poly.pdbx_seq_one_letter_code
_entity_poly.pdbx_strand_id
1 'polypeptide(L)'
;MPWAERLGTAGRRAAKASLWLALAVANAPALALDLGPHPVTASLWAERDGIAPGQPFTLGLHLGHAPGWHSYWTVPGDSGLPTRVSWRLPAGVRAGPIQWPAPRRLAIGPLVDYGYEGDTLLLTDLQPAADLPIGGEVRIEAHAQWLMCRDVCVPGSGDVSVTLPVRPPQASHPTAEAPAFELGRRRIPHEVKLTAARATRSGSSITLTFEAPVSGVPHRLEFFPLEPGRIEASAPQTLQASATTVRLQLTAAQPIGADFLHLSGVLVADGGSDERGGWIGTIEVPLAIGGP
;
A
#
# COMPACT_ATOMS: atom_id res chain seq x y z
N MET A 1 -38.13 -6.69 98.34
CA MET A 1 -37.25 -5.82 99.14
C MET A 1 -35.81 -6.02 98.62
N PRO A 2 -35.10 -4.95 98.61
CA PRO A 2 -35.07 -3.79 97.71
C PRO A 2 -33.67 -3.54 97.07
N TRP A 3 -33.61 -2.45 96.45
CA TRP A 3 -32.63 -1.41 96.17
C TRP A 3 -31.96 -1.50 94.76
N ALA A 4 -32.34 -0.66 93.93
CA ALA A 4 -31.88 0.59 93.43
C ALA A 4 -30.34 0.82 93.47
N GLU A 5 -29.80 1.12 92.36
CA GLU A 5 -29.05 2.35 92.10
C GLU A 5 -28.68 2.59 90.62
N ARG A 6 -28.86 3.80 90.27
CA ARG A 6 -28.59 4.42 88.98
C ARG A 6 -27.09 4.64 88.78
N LEU A 7 -26.67 4.68 87.55
CA LEU A 7 -25.59 5.51 87.05
C LEU A 7 -25.47 5.13 85.53
N GLY A 8 -25.69 5.93 84.59
CA GLY A 8 -25.04 7.12 84.23
C GLY A 8 -24.62 6.90 82.80
N THR A 9 -25.49 7.32 81.86
CA THR A 9 -25.27 7.25 80.43
C THR A 9 -24.25 8.29 79.98
N ALA A 10 -23.06 7.86 79.58
CA ALA A 10 -22.14 8.70 78.80
C ALA A 10 -22.13 8.22 77.38
N GLY A 11 -22.89 8.94 76.54
CA GLY A 11 -22.90 8.72 75.09
C GLY A 11 -21.59 9.12 74.46
N ARG A 12 -20.88 8.13 73.93
CA ARG A 12 -19.74 8.37 73.01
C ARG A 12 -20.24 8.40 71.56
N ARG A 13 -20.40 9.60 71.05
CA ARG A 13 -20.59 9.81 69.59
C ARG A 13 -19.28 9.47 68.89
N ALA A 14 -19.25 8.34 68.19
CA ALA A 14 -18.18 7.99 67.24
C ALA A 14 -18.35 8.79 65.97
N ALA A 15 -17.49 9.79 65.75
CA ALA A 15 -17.39 10.51 64.49
C ALA A 15 -16.76 9.58 63.46
N LYS A 16 -17.53 9.17 62.45
CA LYS A 16 -17.04 8.50 61.26
C LYS A 16 -16.33 9.54 60.38
N ALA A 17 -15.00 9.60 60.44
CA ALA A 17 -14.21 10.36 59.48
C ALA A 17 -14.14 9.57 58.18
N SER A 18 -14.92 10.00 57.18
CA SER A 18 -14.82 9.46 55.82
C SER A 18 -13.58 10.05 55.16
N LEU A 19 -12.53 9.23 55.02
CA LEU A 19 -11.31 9.59 54.30
C LEU A 19 -11.57 9.47 52.80
N TRP A 20 -11.84 10.60 52.13
CA TRP A 20 -11.90 10.68 50.69
C TRP A 20 -10.46 10.68 50.14
N LEU A 21 -10.00 9.51 49.63
CA LEU A 21 -8.76 9.40 48.89
C LEU A 21 -8.99 9.97 47.50
N ALA A 22 -8.63 11.22 47.27
CA ALA A 22 -8.64 11.83 45.93
C ALA A 22 -7.48 11.20 45.11
N LEU A 23 -7.84 10.31 44.20
CA LEU A 23 -6.92 9.77 43.20
C LEU A 23 -6.62 10.90 42.20
N ALA A 24 -5.49 11.59 42.40
CA ALA A 24 -4.99 12.53 41.42
C ALA A 24 -4.45 11.69 40.24
N VAL A 25 -5.25 11.56 39.18
CA VAL A 25 -4.77 11.06 37.90
C VAL A 25 -3.82 12.12 37.34
N ALA A 26 -2.52 11.88 37.49
CA ALA A 26 -1.50 12.68 36.85
C ALA A 26 -1.64 12.48 35.33
N ASN A 27 -2.20 13.46 34.63
CA ASN A 27 -2.09 13.57 33.18
C ASN A 27 -0.60 13.79 32.86
N ALA A 28 0.13 12.71 32.63
CA ALA A 28 1.45 12.80 32.02
C ALA A 28 1.23 13.33 30.59
N PRO A 29 1.91 14.42 30.18
CA PRO A 29 1.85 14.85 28.80
C PRO A 29 2.43 13.71 27.96
N ALA A 30 1.65 13.23 26.97
CA ALA A 30 2.18 12.36 25.95
C ALA A 30 3.32 13.13 25.28
N LEU A 31 4.54 12.65 25.46
CA LEU A 31 5.71 13.16 24.72
C LEU A 31 5.41 12.86 23.25
N ALA A 32 4.93 13.86 22.52
CA ALA A 32 4.88 13.82 21.08
C ALA A 32 6.35 13.68 20.62
N LEU A 33 6.67 12.52 20.03
CA LEU A 33 7.95 12.32 19.39
C LEU A 33 7.98 13.30 18.21
N ASP A 34 8.72 14.40 18.36
CA ASP A 34 8.98 15.30 17.24
C ASP A 34 9.94 14.59 16.28
N LEU A 35 9.38 13.97 15.25
CA LEU A 35 10.15 13.26 14.23
C LEU A 35 10.81 14.20 13.22
N GLY A 36 10.78 15.51 13.46
CA GLY A 36 11.26 16.52 12.51
C GLY A 36 10.33 16.62 11.28
N PRO A 37 10.83 17.15 10.16
CA PRO A 37 10.05 17.20 8.92
C PRO A 37 9.64 15.77 8.53
N HIS A 38 8.35 15.57 8.21
CA HIS A 38 7.78 14.25 7.90
C HIS A 38 8.65 13.51 6.87
N PRO A 39 9.19 12.33 7.21
CA PRO A 39 10.11 11.61 6.32
C PRO A 39 9.46 11.11 5.03
N VAL A 40 8.13 11.11 4.98
CA VAL A 40 7.36 10.88 3.74
C VAL A 40 6.37 12.03 3.60
N THR A 41 6.45 12.73 2.49
CA THR A 41 5.54 13.83 2.13
C THR A 41 4.52 13.35 1.11
N ALA A 42 3.31 13.92 1.14
CA ALA A 42 2.26 13.62 0.19
C ALA A 42 1.80 14.89 -0.54
N SER A 43 1.58 14.79 -1.85
CA SER A 43 0.97 15.85 -2.66
C SER A 43 0.10 15.23 -3.75
N LEU A 44 -0.89 16.00 -4.23
CA LEU A 44 -1.78 15.55 -5.31
C LEU A 44 -1.40 16.27 -6.59
N TRP A 45 -0.95 15.50 -7.57
CA TRP A 45 -0.55 15.99 -8.88
C TRP A 45 -1.64 15.73 -9.91
N ALA A 46 -1.75 16.60 -10.89
CA ALA A 46 -2.60 16.41 -12.06
C ALA A 46 -1.75 16.24 -13.30
N GLU A 47 -2.08 15.29 -14.15
CA GLU A 47 -1.37 15.09 -15.42
C GLU A 47 -1.62 16.23 -16.40
N ARG A 48 -2.80 16.84 -16.31
CA ARG A 48 -3.25 17.94 -17.19
C ARG A 48 -3.73 19.13 -16.37
N ASP A 49 -3.62 20.32 -16.96
CA ASP A 49 -3.95 21.61 -16.33
C ASP A 49 -5.45 21.95 -16.35
N GLY A 50 -6.30 21.01 -16.75
CA GLY A 50 -7.75 21.16 -16.78
C GLY A 50 -8.44 19.83 -17.07
N ILE A 51 -9.73 19.75 -16.75
CA ILE A 51 -10.58 18.58 -16.99
C ILE A 51 -11.64 18.89 -18.03
N ALA A 52 -11.97 17.89 -18.86
CA ALA A 52 -13.00 18.00 -19.88
C ALA A 52 -14.24 17.19 -19.48
N PRO A 53 -15.47 17.73 -19.66
CA PRO A 53 -16.70 17.01 -19.38
C PRO A 53 -16.74 15.65 -20.07
N GLY A 54 -17.07 14.58 -19.34
CA GLY A 54 -17.21 13.23 -19.85
C GLY A 54 -15.91 12.51 -20.20
N GLN A 55 -14.75 13.17 -20.15
CA GLN A 55 -13.45 12.55 -20.47
C GLN A 55 -12.67 12.16 -19.22
N PRO A 56 -12.22 10.91 -19.10
CA PRO A 56 -11.36 10.50 -18.00
C PRO A 56 -10.10 11.35 -17.94
N PHE A 57 -9.62 11.61 -16.71
CA PHE A 57 -8.34 12.24 -16.45
C PHE A 57 -7.66 11.57 -15.27
N THR A 58 -6.35 11.67 -15.18
CA THR A 58 -5.58 10.99 -14.15
C THR A 58 -5.02 11.98 -13.12
N LEU A 59 -5.20 11.65 -11.86
CA LEU A 59 -4.48 12.26 -10.74
C LEU A 59 -3.46 11.27 -10.18
N GLY A 60 -2.39 11.78 -9.61
CA GLY A 60 -1.37 11.00 -8.94
C GLY A 60 -1.19 11.47 -7.50
N LEU A 61 -1.33 10.55 -6.53
CA LEU A 61 -0.83 10.79 -5.18
C LEU A 61 0.69 10.58 -5.22
N HIS A 62 1.45 11.68 -5.16
CA HIS A 62 2.88 11.66 -5.06
C HIS A 62 3.29 11.48 -3.59
N LEU A 63 4.10 10.45 -3.33
CA LEU A 63 4.76 10.20 -2.05
C LEU A 63 6.27 10.39 -2.25
N GLY A 64 6.83 11.42 -1.62
CA GLY A 64 8.28 11.68 -1.63
C GLY A 64 8.89 11.12 -0.35
N HIS A 65 9.74 10.10 -0.47
CA HIS A 65 10.40 9.44 0.67
C HIS A 65 11.79 10.02 0.90
N ALA A 66 12.08 10.42 2.14
CA ALA A 66 13.43 10.74 2.55
C ALA A 66 14.34 9.48 2.44
N PRO A 67 15.67 9.64 2.27
CA PRO A 67 16.59 8.51 2.12
C PRO A 67 16.44 7.45 3.20
N GLY A 68 16.29 6.19 2.79
CA GLY A 68 16.13 5.03 3.65
C GLY A 68 14.71 4.85 4.22
N TRP A 69 13.77 5.76 3.95
CA TRP A 69 12.37 5.58 4.29
C TRP A 69 11.61 4.95 3.12
N HIS A 70 10.62 4.12 3.46
CA HIS A 70 9.76 3.45 2.48
C HIS A 70 8.30 3.46 2.91
N SER A 71 7.43 3.27 1.94
CA SER A 71 6.01 2.95 2.13
C SER A 71 5.67 1.65 1.42
N TYR A 72 4.46 1.15 1.58
CA TYR A 72 4.09 -0.21 1.26
C TYR A 72 3.21 -0.32 0.03
N TRP A 73 3.40 -1.41 -0.70
CA TRP A 73 2.53 -1.86 -1.78
C TRP A 73 1.20 -2.40 -1.23
N THR A 74 0.25 -2.73 -2.12
CA THR A 74 -1.06 -3.26 -1.73
C THR A 74 -0.98 -4.57 -0.93
N VAL A 75 0.04 -5.41 -1.20
CA VAL A 75 0.43 -6.55 -0.37
C VAL A 75 1.81 -6.25 0.19
N PRO A 76 1.91 -5.93 1.49
CA PRO A 76 3.11 -5.30 2.02
C PRO A 76 4.30 -6.24 2.26
N GLY A 77 4.16 -7.54 2.09
CA GLY A 77 5.19 -8.53 2.42
C GLY A 77 5.07 -9.02 3.86
N ASP A 78 6.21 -9.08 4.58
CA ASP A 78 6.26 -9.60 5.95
C ASP A 78 5.68 -8.62 6.97
N SER A 79 5.69 -7.32 6.69
CA SER A 79 5.19 -6.30 7.60
C SER A 79 4.53 -5.14 6.86
N GLY A 80 3.89 -4.23 7.59
CA GLY A 80 3.39 -2.96 7.08
C GLY A 80 1.92 -2.93 6.67
N LEU A 81 1.51 -1.78 6.17
CA LEU A 81 0.14 -1.50 5.72
C LEU A 81 0.17 -0.66 4.43
N PRO A 82 -0.68 -0.97 3.45
CA PRO A 82 -0.74 -0.21 2.20
C PRO A 82 -1.27 1.21 2.42
N THR A 83 -0.86 2.11 1.53
CA THR A 83 -1.43 3.46 1.45
C THR A 83 -2.92 3.41 1.16
N ARG A 84 -3.69 4.26 1.81
CA ARG A 84 -5.13 4.42 1.60
C ARG A 84 -5.44 5.85 1.19
N VAL A 85 -6.39 6.01 0.27
CA VAL A 85 -6.85 7.32 -0.20
C VAL A 85 -8.36 7.38 -0.04
N SER A 86 -8.83 8.36 0.72
CA SER A 86 -10.25 8.66 0.89
C SER A 86 -10.56 9.96 0.12
N TRP A 87 -11.26 9.84 -0.99
CA TRP A 87 -11.59 10.96 -1.86
C TRP A 87 -12.77 11.79 -1.33
N ARG A 88 -12.66 13.10 -1.40
CA ARG A 88 -13.76 14.08 -1.28
C ARG A 88 -13.95 14.71 -2.64
N LEU A 89 -14.88 14.17 -3.41
CA LEU A 89 -15.13 14.55 -4.79
C LEU A 89 -16.35 15.46 -4.88
N PRO A 90 -16.32 16.47 -5.76
CA PRO A 90 -17.51 17.26 -6.07
C PRO A 90 -18.53 16.41 -6.83
N ALA A 91 -19.79 16.92 -6.86
CA ALA A 91 -20.84 16.26 -7.62
C ALA A 91 -20.44 16.09 -9.08
N GLY A 92 -20.75 14.93 -9.65
CA GLY A 92 -20.45 14.60 -11.04
C GLY A 92 -19.01 14.13 -11.31
N VAL A 93 -18.18 13.90 -10.28
CA VAL A 93 -16.85 13.28 -10.45
C VAL A 93 -16.78 11.98 -9.66
N ARG A 94 -16.20 10.93 -10.24
CA ARG A 94 -15.98 9.63 -9.61
C ARG A 94 -14.53 9.25 -9.74
N ALA A 95 -13.96 8.63 -8.69
CA ALA A 95 -12.62 8.07 -8.73
C ALA A 95 -12.66 6.56 -8.94
N GLY A 96 -11.76 6.06 -9.75
CA GLY A 96 -11.45 4.63 -9.85
C GLY A 96 -10.55 4.13 -8.70
N PRO A 97 -10.12 2.88 -8.76
CA PRO A 97 -9.15 2.33 -7.82
C PRO A 97 -7.76 2.93 -8.03
N ILE A 98 -6.92 2.81 -6.99
CA ILE A 98 -5.49 3.11 -7.12
C ILE A 98 -4.85 2.09 -8.08
N GLN A 99 -4.12 2.60 -9.05
CA GLN A 99 -3.27 1.81 -9.94
C GLN A 99 -1.89 1.72 -9.29
N TRP A 100 -1.57 0.55 -8.78
CA TRP A 100 -0.35 0.31 -8.01
C TRP A 100 0.83 0.01 -8.95
N PRO A 101 1.91 0.82 -8.92
CA PRO A 101 3.14 0.43 -9.60
C PRO A 101 3.68 -0.88 -9.02
N ALA A 102 4.42 -1.65 -9.82
CA ALA A 102 5.11 -2.82 -9.32
C ALA A 102 6.06 -2.44 -8.18
N PRO A 103 6.05 -3.16 -7.06
CA PRO A 103 6.87 -2.85 -5.90
C PRO A 103 8.33 -3.28 -6.09
N ARG A 104 9.14 -3.00 -5.07
CA ARG A 104 10.47 -3.59 -4.85
C ARG A 104 10.44 -4.46 -3.61
N ARG A 105 11.35 -5.42 -3.55
CA ARG A 105 11.65 -6.17 -2.32
C ARG A 105 12.62 -5.34 -1.49
N LEU A 106 12.21 -4.97 -0.29
CA LEU A 106 12.97 -4.15 0.64
C LEU A 106 13.37 -5.01 1.84
N ALA A 107 14.67 -5.26 1.98
CA ALA A 107 15.19 -6.06 3.10
C ALA A 107 15.30 -5.21 4.36
N ILE A 108 14.56 -5.56 5.40
CA ILE A 108 14.52 -4.87 6.70
C ILE A 108 14.92 -5.86 7.79
N GLY A 109 16.21 -5.95 8.06
CA GLY A 109 16.73 -7.00 8.95
C GLY A 109 16.41 -8.40 8.42
N PRO A 110 15.70 -9.27 9.17
CA PRO A 110 15.29 -10.60 8.71
C PRO A 110 14.02 -10.59 7.84
N LEU A 111 13.31 -9.46 7.75
CA LEU A 111 12.04 -9.32 7.03
C LEU A 111 12.27 -8.80 5.62
N VAL A 112 11.32 -9.08 4.73
CA VAL A 112 11.26 -8.50 3.38
C VAL A 112 9.89 -7.87 3.17
N ASP A 113 9.89 -6.56 3.02
CA ASP A 113 8.70 -5.80 2.69
C ASP A 113 8.58 -5.58 1.18
N TYR A 114 7.36 -5.40 0.70
CA TYR A 114 7.06 -5.00 -0.67
C TYR A 114 6.58 -3.57 -0.67
N GLY A 115 7.33 -2.69 -1.32
CA GLY A 115 7.03 -1.27 -1.19
C GLY A 115 7.85 -0.38 -2.10
N TYR A 116 7.92 0.88 -1.70
CA TYR A 116 8.46 1.98 -2.48
C TYR A 116 9.41 2.85 -1.68
N GLU A 117 10.47 3.27 -2.32
CA GLU A 117 11.43 4.26 -1.85
C GLU A 117 11.56 5.40 -2.88
N GLY A 118 12.06 6.55 -2.44
CA GLY A 118 12.20 7.72 -3.30
C GLY A 118 10.85 8.29 -3.75
N ASP A 119 10.80 8.85 -4.95
CA ASP A 119 9.57 9.40 -5.50
C ASP A 119 8.66 8.30 -6.04
N THR A 120 7.43 8.26 -5.57
CA THR A 120 6.43 7.28 -5.99
C THR A 120 5.13 7.98 -6.33
N LEU A 121 4.54 7.63 -7.47
CA LEU A 121 3.28 8.18 -7.94
C LEU A 121 2.22 7.07 -8.01
N LEU A 122 1.21 7.14 -7.14
CA LEU A 122 0.07 6.24 -7.14
C LEU A 122 -1.03 6.87 -7.99
N LEU A 123 -1.30 6.27 -9.16
CA LEU A 123 -2.23 6.83 -10.14
C LEU A 123 -3.67 6.45 -9.81
N THR A 124 -4.59 7.37 -10.09
CA THR A 124 -6.03 7.13 -10.04
C THR A 124 -6.70 7.84 -11.20
N ASP A 125 -7.47 7.10 -11.98
CA ASP A 125 -8.30 7.69 -13.03
C ASP A 125 -9.60 8.19 -12.43
N LEU A 126 -9.97 9.41 -12.80
CA LEU A 126 -11.23 10.04 -12.42
C LEU A 126 -12.12 10.22 -13.64
N GLN A 127 -13.42 9.99 -13.45
CA GLN A 127 -14.42 10.13 -14.48
C GLN A 127 -15.34 11.30 -14.13
N PRO A 128 -15.25 12.43 -14.83
CA PRO A 128 -16.20 13.52 -14.71
C PRO A 128 -17.48 13.21 -15.50
N ALA A 129 -18.60 13.75 -15.03
CA ALA A 129 -19.88 13.68 -15.74
C ALA A 129 -19.81 14.47 -17.07
N ALA A 130 -20.61 14.03 -18.04
CA ALA A 130 -20.65 14.66 -19.35
C ALA A 130 -21.30 16.06 -19.36
N ASP A 131 -22.09 16.37 -18.36
CA ASP A 131 -22.78 17.63 -18.15
C ASP A 131 -22.06 18.62 -17.22
N LEU A 132 -20.80 18.33 -16.87
CA LEU A 132 -20.00 19.22 -16.06
C LEU A 132 -19.83 20.58 -16.73
N PRO A 133 -20.19 21.71 -16.09
CA PRO A 133 -20.23 23.00 -16.76
C PRO A 133 -18.84 23.53 -17.07
N ILE A 134 -18.61 23.84 -18.37
CA ILE A 134 -17.38 24.48 -18.85
C ILE A 134 -17.26 25.89 -18.29
N GLY A 135 -16.06 26.34 -17.96
CA GLY A 135 -15.75 27.67 -17.42
C GLY A 135 -15.77 27.75 -15.90
N GLY A 136 -16.18 26.67 -15.22
CA GLY A 136 -16.04 26.53 -13.77
C GLY A 136 -14.71 25.93 -13.35
N GLU A 137 -14.56 25.75 -12.05
CA GLU A 137 -13.44 25.06 -11.43
C GLU A 137 -13.93 23.88 -10.59
N VAL A 138 -13.14 22.83 -10.53
CA VAL A 138 -13.39 21.65 -9.72
C VAL A 138 -12.26 21.48 -8.73
N ARG A 139 -12.59 21.53 -7.43
CA ARG A 139 -11.67 21.23 -6.36
C ARG A 139 -11.82 19.76 -5.97
N ILE A 140 -10.75 19.03 -6.09
CA ILE A 140 -10.65 17.62 -5.72
C ILE A 140 -9.77 17.52 -4.49
N GLU A 141 -10.27 16.87 -3.45
CA GLU A 141 -9.58 16.67 -2.20
C GLU A 141 -9.46 15.20 -1.89
N ALA A 142 -8.40 14.82 -1.21
CA ALA A 142 -8.21 13.48 -0.70
C ALA A 142 -7.53 13.50 0.67
N HIS A 143 -7.95 12.60 1.54
CA HIS A 143 -7.22 12.26 2.76
C HIS A 143 -6.40 11.01 2.49
N ALA A 144 -5.08 11.14 2.48
CA ALA A 144 -4.14 10.04 2.30
C ALA A 144 -3.62 9.56 3.66
N GLN A 145 -3.52 8.25 3.84
CA GLN A 145 -2.94 7.61 5.01
C GLN A 145 -1.93 6.56 4.54
N TRP A 146 -0.77 6.53 5.15
CA TRP A 146 0.27 5.56 4.82
C TRP A 146 1.04 5.14 6.07
N LEU A 147 1.68 4.00 6.01
CA LEU A 147 2.69 3.63 6.97
C LEU A 147 4.06 3.89 6.33
N MET A 148 4.97 4.52 7.06
CA MET A 148 6.33 4.78 6.62
C MET A 148 7.30 4.15 7.60
N CYS A 149 8.29 3.45 7.09
CA CYS A 149 9.24 2.72 7.93
C CYS A 149 10.68 2.94 7.45
N ARG A 150 11.60 2.83 8.40
CA ARG A 150 13.03 2.70 8.22
C ARG A 150 13.57 1.78 9.33
N ASP A 151 13.94 2.34 10.48
CA ASP A 151 14.31 1.59 11.69
C ASP A 151 13.09 1.34 12.59
N VAL A 152 12.11 2.22 12.48
CA VAL A 152 10.80 2.16 13.14
C VAL A 152 9.72 2.50 12.14
N CYS A 153 8.51 1.95 12.37
CA CYS A 153 7.35 2.24 11.56
C CYS A 153 6.48 3.32 12.21
N VAL A 154 6.16 4.35 11.45
CA VAL A 154 5.38 5.50 11.89
C VAL A 154 4.20 5.69 10.93
N PRO A 155 2.97 5.83 11.43
CA PRO A 155 1.84 6.20 10.60
C PRO A 155 1.97 7.65 10.14
N GLY A 156 1.70 7.88 8.86
CA GLY A 156 1.58 9.19 8.26
C GLY A 156 0.18 9.42 7.70
N SER A 157 -0.23 10.67 7.65
CA SER A 157 -1.46 11.07 6.97
C SER A 157 -1.38 12.54 6.53
N GLY A 158 -2.19 12.90 5.54
CA GLY A 158 -2.28 14.28 5.08
C GLY A 158 -3.50 14.51 4.20
N ASP A 159 -4.03 15.73 4.27
CA ASP A 159 -5.04 16.19 3.33
C ASP A 159 -4.33 16.86 2.15
N VAL A 160 -4.66 16.41 0.95
CA VAL A 160 -4.10 16.90 -0.30
C VAL A 160 -5.22 17.37 -1.22
N SER A 161 -4.97 18.37 -2.04
CA SER A 161 -5.98 18.86 -2.97
C SER A 161 -5.38 19.43 -4.24
N VAL A 162 -6.19 19.42 -5.30
CA VAL A 162 -5.91 20.12 -6.57
C VAL A 162 -7.18 20.80 -7.04
N THR A 163 -7.05 22.00 -7.59
CA THR A 163 -8.15 22.73 -8.24
C THR A 163 -7.86 22.82 -9.72
N LEU A 164 -8.78 22.34 -10.55
CA LEU A 164 -8.64 22.29 -11.99
C LEU A 164 -9.79 23.01 -12.67
N PRO A 165 -9.54 23.87 -13.66
CA PRO A 165 -10.59 24.47 -14.47
C PRO A 165 -11.26 23.43 -15.36
N VAL A 166 -12.56 23.58 -15.57
CA VAL A 166 -13.33 22.79 -16.54
C VAL A 166 -13.23 23.44 -17.92
N ARG A 167 -12.62 22.75 -18.86
CA ARG A 167 -12.28 23.25 -20.19
C ARG A 167 -12.74 22.29 -21.29
N PRO A 168 -12.90 22.78 -22.54
CA PRO A 168 -12.99 21.87 -23.69
C PRO A 168 -11.72 20.99 -23.78
N PRO A 169 -11.81 19.75 -24.31
CA PRO A 169 -10.69 18.83 -24.37
C PRO A 169 -9.41 19.39 -24.97
N GLN A 170 -9.54 20.16 -26.05
CA GLN A 170 -8.42 20.77 -26.77
C GLN A 170 -7.74 21.92 -26.03
N ALA A 171 -8.34 22.43 -24.96
CA ALA A 171 -7.82 23.54 -24.16
C ALA A 171 -7.13 23.06 -22.87
N SER A 172 -7.01 21.75 -22.67
CA SER A 172 -6.27 21.15 -21.56
C SER A 172 -4.91 20.67 -22.06
N HIS A 173 -3.85 21.03 -21.33
CA HIS A 173 -2.46 20.75 -21.71
C HIS A 173 -1.77 19.90 -20.63
N PRO A 174 -0.71 19.16 -20.97
CA PRO A 174 0.12 18.48 -19.98
C PRO A 174 0.71 19.47 -18.97
N THR A 175 0.75 19.08 -17.71
CA THR A 175 1.45 19.82 -16.64
C THR A 175 2.95 19.57 -16.68
N ALA A 176 3.70 20.25 -15.82
CA ALA A 176 5.13 19.98 -15.63
C ALA A 176 5.39 18.56 -15.06
N GLU A 177 4.42 18.00 -14.35
CA GLU A 177 4.46 16.67 -13.76
C GLU A 177 4.07 15.55 -14.75
N ALA A 178 3.54 15.86 -15.92
CA ALA A 178 3.08 14.86 -16.91
C ALA A 178 4.12 13.77 -17.23
N PRO A 179 5.43 14.06 -17.34
CA PRO A 179 6.43 13.00 -17.55
C PRO A 179 6.48 11.96 -16.43
N ALA A 180 6.19 12.35 -15.18
CA ALA A 180 6.15 11.41 -14.05
C ALA A 180 4.96 10.44 -14.16
N PHE A 181 3.84 10.87 -14.75
CA PHE A 181 2.68 10.00 -15.03
C PHE A 181 3.02 8.94 -16.08
N GLU A 182 3.75 9.29 -17.11
CA GLU A 182 4.22 8.32 -18.11
C GLU A 182 5.15 7.28 -17.50
N LEU A 183 6.11 7.70 -16.66
CA LEU A 183 6.98 6.79 -15.92
C LEU A 183 6.17 5.90 -14.98
N GLY A 184 5.21 6.48 -14.25
CA GLY A 184 4.30 5.74 -13.37
C GLY A 184 3.53 4.66 -14.11
N ARG A 185 2.94 4.96 -15.26
CA ARG A 185 2.19 3.98 -16.08
C ARG A 185 3.04 2.82 -16.57
N ARG A 186 4.29 3.06 -16.94
CA ARG A 186 5.21 1.98 -17.34
C ARG A 186 5.46 0.98 -16.23
N ARG A 187 5.27 1.37 -14.97
CA ARG A 187 5.47 0.51 -13.81
C ARG A 187 4.18 -0.17 -13.34
N ILE A 188 3.03 0.17 -13.89
CA ILE A 188 1.76 -0.49 -13.55
C ILE A 188 1.73 -1.86 -14.23
N PRO A 189 1.54 -2.95 -13.48
CA PRO A 189 1.44 -4.29 -14.04
C PRO A 189 0.23 -4.41 -14.97
N HIS A 190 0.43 -5.03 -16.10
CA HIS A 190 -0.64 -5.40 -17.03
C HIS A 190 -0.71 -6.93 -17.17
N GLU A 191 -1.84 -7.46 -17.57
CA GLU A 191 -1.99 -8.91 -17.75
C GLU A 191 -1.03 -9.43 -18.82
N VAL A 192 -0.25 -10.44 -18.45
CA VAL A 192 0.69 -11.10 -19.35
C VAL A 192 0.34 -12.58 -19.45
N LYS A 193 0.15 -13.08 -20.67
CA LYS A 193 0.00 -14.49 -20.95
C LYS A 193 1.38 -15.13 -21.13
N LEU A 194 1.80 -15.90 -20.15
CA LEU A 194 3.02 -16.70 -20.25
C LEU A 194 2.76 -17.95 -21.09
N THR A 195 3.60 -18.20 -22.08
CA THR A 195 3.50 -19.39 -22.92
C THR A 195 3.89 -20.64 -22.12
N ALA A 196 3.08 -21.71 -22.22
CA ALA A 196 3.30 -22.99 -21.56
C ALA A 196 3.49 -22.88 -20.02
N ALA A 197 2.87 -21.88 -19.39
CA ALA A 197 3.02 -21.63 -17.96
C ALA A 197 2.46 -22.80 -17.13
N ARG A 198 3.24 -23.21 -16.13
CA ARG A 198 2.87 -24.25 -15.15
C ARG A 198 3.38 -23.83 -13.77
N ALA A 199 2.52 -23.92 -12.78
CA ALA A 199 2.89 -23.79 -11.39
C ALA A 199 2.65 -25.10 -10.65
N THR A 200 3.65 -25.61 -9.95
CA THR A 200 3.56 -26.84 -9.16
C THR A 200 4.02 -26.59 -7.74
N ARG A 201 3.37 -27.20 -6.75
CA ARG A 201 3.75 -27.11 -5.34
C ARG A 201 4.04 -28.50 -4.78
N SER A 202 5.18 -28.66 -4.13
CA SER A 202 5.55 -29.84 -3.36
C SER A 202 6.00 -29.38 -1.97
N GLY A 203 5.24 -29.74 -0.95
CA GLY A 203 5.42 -29.15 0.38
C GLY A 203 5.28 -27.62 0.36
N SER A 204 6.28 -26.91 0.86
CA SER A 204 6.38 -25.44 0.79
C SER A 204 7.03 -24.93 -0.49
N SER A 205 7.66 -25.78 -1.30
CA SER A 205 8.32 -25.35 -2.54
C SER A 205 7.31 -25.17 -3.66
N ILE A 206 7.31 -24.00 -4.30
CA ILE A 206 6.53 -23.70 -5.50
C ILE A 206 7.49 -23.48 -6.65
N THR A 207 7.21 -24.11 -7.78
CA THR A 207 7.97 -23.93 -9.02
C THR A 207 7.04 -23.38 -10.10
N LEU A 208 7.30 -22.17 -10.56
CA LEU A 208 6.71 -21.59 -11.75
C LEU A 208 7.65 -21.82 -12.92
N THR A 209 7.13 -22.44 -14.00
CA THR A 209 7.90 -22.69 -15.24
C THR A 209 7.11 -22.14 -16.42
N PHE A 210 7.78 -21.49 -17.37
CA PHE A 210 7.18 -20.98 -18.60
C PHE A 210 8.24 -20.89 -19.70
N GLU A 211 7.81 -20.77 -20.95
CA GLU A 211 8.71 -20.54 -22.07
C GLU A 211 9.37 -19.15 -22.00
N ALA A 212 10.65 -19.06 -22.34
CA ALA A 212 11.35 -17.78 -22.36
C ALA A 212 10.65 -16.81 -23.34
N PRO A 213 10.41 -15.55 -22.92
CA PRO A 213 9.84 -14.54 -23.82
C PRO A 213 10.71 -14.31 -25.06
N VAL A 214 10.07 -13.94 -26.18
CA VAL A 214 10.79 -13.59 -27.43
C VAL A 214 11.74 -12.42 -27.23
N SER A 215 11.46 -11.53 -26.28
CA SER A 215 12.33 -10.41 -25.89
C SER A 215 13.65 -10.84 -25.25
N GLY A 216 13.79 -12.10 -24.89
CA GLY A 216 14.99 -12.67 -24.28
C GLY A 216 14.73 -13.30 -22.91
N VAL A 217 15.76 -13.97 -22.42
CA VAL A 217 15.75 -14.60 -21.09
C VAL A 217 16.04 -13.56 -20.05
N PRO A 218 15.19 -13.39 -19.01
CA PRO A 218 15.46 -12.43 -17.93
C PRO A 218 16.68 -12.85 -17.12
N HIS A 219 17.53 -11.89 -16.77
CA HIS A 219 18.67 -12.10 -15.86
C HIS A 219 18.22 -12.02 -14.39
N ARG A 220 17.15 -11.28 -14.13
CA ARG A 220 16.51 -11.13 -12.82
C ARG A 220 15.01 -11.26 -12.99
N LEU A 221 14.37 -12.02 -12.12
CA LEU A 221 12.93 -12.19 -12.10
C LEU A 221 12.47 -12.22 -10.65
N GLU A 222 11.53 -11.36 -10.30
CA GLU A 222 10.92 -11.29 -8.98
C GLU A 222 9.41 -11.51 -9.09
N PHE A 223 8.87 -12.21 -8.12
CA PHE A 223 7.43 -12.46 -7.99
C PHE A 223 6.89 -11.77 -6.74
N PHE A 224 5.76 -11.09 -6.90
CA PHE A 224 5.04 -10.42 -5.83
C PHE A 224 3.60 -10.93 -5.80
N PRO A 225 3.14 -11.59 -4.73
CA PRO A 225 1.80 -12.17 -4.68
C PRO A 225 0.74 -11.06 -4.61
N LEU A 226 -0.42 -11.29 -5.25
CA LEU A 226 -1.59 -10.39 -5.14
C LEU A 226 -2.43 -10.66 -3.89
N GLU A 227 -2.19 -11.78 -3.21
CA GLU A 227 -2.86 -12.13 -1.97
C GLU A 227 -1.83 -12.28 -0.85
N PRO A 228 -2.08 -11.68 0.33
CA PRO A 228 -1.18 -11.81 1.48
C PRO A 228 -1.13 -13.26 1.98
N GLY A 229 0.02 -13.66 2.55
CA GLY A 229 0.19 -14.98 3.14
C GLY A 229 0.25 -16.16 2.16
N ARG A 230 0.46 -15.90 0.85
CA ARG A 230 0.64 -16.97 -0.13
C ARG A 230 2.11 -17.37 -0.30
N ILE A 231 2.99 -16.39 -0.30
CA ILE A 231 4.43 -16.56 -0.51
C ILE A 231 5.18 -16.03 0.70
N GLU A 232 6.18 -16.77 1.15
CA GLU A 232 7.12 -16.33 2.19
C GLU A 232 8.00 -15.21 1.62
N ALA A 233 7.77 -13.98 2.05
CA ALA A 233 8.40 -12.81 1.45
C ALA A 233 9.91 -12.79 1.71
N SER A 234 10.36 -13.20 2.88
CA SER A 234 11.77 -13.25 3.27
C SER A 234 12.55 -14.39 2.61
N ALA A 235 11.85 -15.42 2.12
CA ALA A 235 12.52 -16.52 1.43
C ALA A 235 13.14 -16.08 0.09
N PRO A 236 14.31 -16.61 -0.28
CA PRO A 236 14.93 -16.33 -1.56
C PRO A 236 14.08 -16.86 -2.72
N GLN A 237 14.04 -16.09 -3.79
CA GLN A 237 13.44 -16.49 -5.06
C GLN A 237 14.59 -16.89 -6.02
N THR A 238 14.58 -18.14 -6.47
CA THR A 238 15.69 -18.64 -7.30
C THR A 238 15.26 -18.74 -8.75
N LEU A 239 15.93 -17.97 -9.62
CA LEU A 239 15.76 -18.00 -11.06
C LEU A 239 16.74 -19.00 -11.68
N GLN A 240 16.19 -19.89 -12.51
CA GLN A 240 16.93 -20.74 -13.43
C GLN A 240 16.35 -20.50 -14.82
N ALA A 241 17.20 -20.06 -15.74
CA ALA A 241 16.74 -19.74 -17.08
C ALA A 241 17.67 -20.33 -18.14
N SER A 242 17.07 -20.78 -19.23
CA SER A 242 17.75 -21.28 -20.44
C SER A 242 17.21 -20.54 -21.66
N ALA A 243 17.75 -20.79 -22.82
CA ALA A 243 17.30 -20.14 -24.06
C ALA A 243 15.79 -20.34 -24.35
N THR A 244 15.17 -21.39 -23.82
CA THR A 244 13.77 -21.76 -24.12
C THR A 244 12.87 -21.80 -22.90
N THR A 245 13.42 -21.83 -21.68
CA THR A 245 12.63 -22.07 -20.47
C THR A 245 13.10 -21.20 -19.33
N VAL A 246 12.16 -20.60 -18.65
CA VAL A 246 12.33 -19.87 -17.38
C VAL A 246 11.70 -20.66 -16.27
N ARG A 247 12.43 -20.85 -15.16
CA ARG A 247 11.95 -21.47 -13.93
C ARG A 247 12.24 -20.55 -12.76
N LEU A 248 11.18 -20.21 -12.02
CA LEU A 248 11.27 -19.44 -10.78
C LEU A 248 10.83 -20.32 -9.62
N GLN A 249 11.69 -20.44 -8.62
CA GLN A 249 11.41 -21.18 -7.40
C GLN A 249 11.04 -20.22 -6.28
N LEU A 250 9.91 -20.49 -5.64
CA LEU A 250 9.33 -19.70 -4.57
C LEU A 250 9.06 -20.59 -3.35
N THR A 251 8.86 -19.97 -2.20
CA THR A 251 8.46 -20.67 -0.97
C THR A 251 7.06 -20.21 -0.56
N ALA A 252 6.14 -21.15 -0.36
CA ALA A 252 4.82 -20.86 0.17
C ALA A 252 4.90 -20.47 1.64
N ALA A 253 4.18 -19.43 2.04
CA ALA A 253 4.04 -19.07 3.44
C ALA A 253 3.28 -20.15 4.22
N GLN A 254 3.55 -20.24 5.51
CA GLN A 254 2.94 -21.23 6.40
C GLN A 254 1.96 -20.55 7.40
N PRO A 255 0.82 -21.19 7.72
CA PRO A 255 0.31 -22.44 7.17
C PRO A 255 -0.23 -22.27 5.74
N ILE A 256 -0.11 -23.30 4.90
CA ILE A 256 -0.61 -23.25 3.52
C ILE A 256 -2.14 -23.44 3.54
N GLY A 257 -2.88 -22.43 3.09
CA GLY A 257 -4.33 -22.49 2.98
C GLY A 257 -4.79 -23.52 1.93
N ALA A 258 -5.89 -24.23 2.21
CA ALA A 258 -6.49 -25.16 1.27
C ALA A 258 -7.03 -24.47 0.00
N ASP A 259 -7.29 -23.18 0.08
CA ASP A 259 -7.75 -22.30 -0.99
C ASP A 259 -6.63 -21.78 -1.90
N PHE A 260 -5.36 -22.14 -1.64
CA PHE A 260 -4.22 -21.75 -2.49
C PHE A 260 -4.16 -22.63 -3.74
N LEU A 261 -5.07 -22.37 -4.68
CA LEU A 261 -5.26 -23.13 -5.92
C LEU A 261 -4.67 -22.44 -7.16
N HIS A 262 -4.29 -21.18 -7.06
CA HIS A 262 -3.69 -20.41 -8.15
C HIS A 262 -2.49 -19.63 -7.64
N LEU A 263 -1.46 -19.55 -8.46
CA LEU A 263 -0.34 -18.64 -8.25
C LEU A 263 -0.68 -17.33 -8.96
N SER A 264 -1.21 -16.35 -8.20
CA SER A 264 -1.61 -15.03 -8.69
C SER A 264 -0.64 -13.99 -8.19
N GLY A 265 -0.05 -13.21 -9.07
CA GLY A 265 0.98 -12.24 -8.68
C GLY A 265 1.48 -11.38 -9.82
N VAL A 266 2.38 -10.48 -9.47
CA VAL A 266 3.12 -9.63 -10.38
C VAL A 266 4.52 -10.21 -10.58
N LEU A 267 4.93 -10.39 -11.82
CA LEU A 267 6.30 -10.69 -12.21
C LEU A 267 6.99 -9.40 -12.66
N VAL A 268 8.19 -9.18 -12.15
CA VAL A 268 9.06 -8.07 -12.54
C VAL A 268 10.36 -8.65 -13.06
N ALA A 269 10.60 -8.49 -14.34
CA ALA A 269 11.81 -8.94 -15.01
C ALA A 269 12.79 -7.79 -15.26
N ASP A 270 14.06 -7.99 -14.92
CA ASP A 270 15.17 -7.05 -15.17
C ASP A 270 14.88 -5.60 -14.75
N GLY A 271 14.24 -5.43 -13.56
CA GLY A 271 13.90 -4.12 -13.00
C GLY A 271 12.64 -3.47 -13.54
N GLY A 272 11.96 -4.12 -14.49
CA GLY A 272 10.72 -3.65 -15.10
C GLY A 272 10.92 -2.92 -16.42
N SER A 273 9.88 -2.22 -16.87
CA SER A 273 9.84 -1.58 -18.20
C SER A 273 10.78 -0.38 -18.37
N ASP A 274 11.46 0.06 -17.30
CA ASP A 274 12.38 1.20 -17.33
C ASP A 274 13.79 0.81 -17.82
N GLU A 275 14.10 -0.49 -17.82
CA GLU A 275 15.37 -1.03 -18.25
C GLU A 275 15.24 -1.72 -19.61
N ARG A 276 16.36 -1.83 -20.35
CA ARG A 276 16.37 -2.47 -21.67
C ARG A 276 16.02 -3.96 -21.54
N GLY A 277 14.89 -4.36 -22.12
CA GLY A 277 14.40 -5.74 -22.09
C GLY A 277 13.61 -6.13 -20.84
N GLY A 278 13.46 -5.22 -19.87
CA GLY A 278 12.64 -5.45 -18.70
C GLY A 278 11.14 -5.43 -19.02
N TRP A 279 10.36 -6.15 -18.23
CA TRP A 279 8.90 -6.17 -18.33
C TRP A 279 8.26 -6.38 -16.95
N ILE A 280 7.01 -5.94 -16.85
CA ILE A 280 6.17 -6.10 -15.66
C ILE A 280 4.85 -6.72 -16.10
N GLY A 281 4.43 -7.79 -15.44
CA GLY A 281 3.19 -8.44 -15.80
C GLY A 281 2.46 -9.09 -14.64
N THR A 282 1.14 -8.99 -14.67
CA THR A 282 0.28 -9.76 -13.77
C THR A 282 0.01 -11.12 -14.37
N ILE A 283 0.15 -12.16 -13.56
CA ILE A 283 -0.12 -13.55 -13.95
C ILE A 283 -1.10 -14.20 -13.00
N GLU A 284 -1.85 -15.16 -13.54
CA GLU A 284 -2.63 -16.12 -12.78
C GLU A 284 -2.43 -17.50 -13.39
N VAL A 285 -1.84 -18.42 -12.65
CA VAL A 285 -1.50 -19.77 -13.11
C VAL A 285 -2.07 -20.80 -12.13
N PRO A 286 -2.86 -21.78 -12.60
CA PRO A 286 -3.33 -22.87 -11.74
C PRO A 286 -2.18 -23.57 -11.03
N LEU A 287 -2.33 -23.80 -9.72
CA LEU A 287 -1.30 -24.41 -8.88
C LEU A 287 -1.58 -25.91 -8.73
N ALA A 288 -0.84 -26.74 -9.45
CA ALA A 288 -0.91 -28.17 -9.31
C ALA A 288 -0.16 -28.66 -8.06
N ILE A 289 -0.74 -29.59 -7.32
CA ILE A 289 -0.06 -30.24 -6.20
C ILE A 289 0.77 -31.38 -6.78
N GLY A 290 2.10 -31.25 -6.70
CA GLY A 290 3.02 -32.33 -7.04
C GLY A 290 2.96 -33.42 -5.96
N GLY A 291 3.03 -34.66 -6.36
CA GLY A 291 3.23 -35.77 -5.43
C GLY A 291 4.56 -35.62 -4.68
N PRO A 292 4.74 -36.35 -3.55
CA PRO A 292 5.98 -36.38 -2.79
C PRO A 292 7.15 -36.90 -3.59
#